data_a27a6caf3a677256496278e2a4f86d6a
#
_entry.id   a27a6caf3a677256496278e2a4f86d6a
#
_cell.length_a   1.000
_cell.length_b   1.000
_cell.length_c   1.000
_cell.angle_alpha   90.00
_cell.angle_beta   90.00
_cell.angle_gamma   90.00
#
_symmetry.space_group_name_H-M   'P 1'
#
loop_
_entity.id
_entity.type
_entity.pdbx_description
1 polymer ?
#
loop_
_entity_poly.entity_id
_entity_poly.type
_entity_poly.pdbx_seq_one_letter_code
_entity_poly.pdbx_strand_id
1 'polypeptide(L)'
;MRPLTEKTLAVAARELAARDEMLAGIHAKHGDPPLWRRATGFTTLVHIILEQQVSLKSAKAMLVRLQSVIQPFEPERFLDLGDAHLRSLGVTRQKSAYLIDLSTSIVNGQLSFTKLARMSDDDARLMLTRIKGIGLWSADVYLLMAMRRADIWPAGDLALAVAMKELKGLANRPGPIELEQLAEQWRPHRAVAARMLWQYYLGKRSTQEAQKNKKAQKRSSPFQG
;
A
#
# COMPACT_ATOMS: atom_id res chain seq x y z
N MET A 1 -19.02 -8.11 -3.70
CA MET A 1 -17.99 -8.12 -4.77
C MET A 1 -17.05 -9.32 -4.59
N ARG A 2 -16.62 -9.96 -5.70
CA ARG A 2 -15.61 -11.04 -5.62
C ARG A 2 -14.21 -10.43 -5.51
N PRO A 3 -13.37 -10.86 -4.56
CA PRO A 3 -12.00 -10.36 -4.45
C PRO A 3 -11.14 -10.84 -5.63
N LEU A 4 -10.16 -10.01 -6.04
CA LEU A 4 -9.19 -10.40 -7.07
C LEU A 4 -8.42 -11.66 -6.63
N THR A 5 -8.20 -12.55 -7.61
CA THR A 5 -7.30 -13.70 -7.55
C THR A 5 -6.16 -13.47 -8.54
N GLU A 6 -5.09 -14.27 -8.48
CA GLU A 6 -4.01 -14.23 -9.50
C GLU A 6 -4.58 -14.34 -10.91
N LYS A 7 -5.51 -15.28 -11.12
CA LYS A 7 -6.14 -15.52 -12.42
C LYS A 7 -6.96 -14.31 -12.90
N THR A 8 -7.84 -13.75 -12.06
CA THR A 8 -8.67 -12.60 -12.45
C THR A 8 -7.87 -11.33 -12.61
N LEU A 9 -6.79 -11.16 -11.83
CA LEU A 9 -5.85 -10.06 -11.97
C LEU A 9 -5.12 -10.11 -13.32
N ALA A 10 -4.59 -11.29 -13.71
CA ALA A 10 -3.92 -11.46 -14.98
C ALA A 10 -4.84 -11.20 -16.19
N VAL A 11 -6.11 -11.62 -16.10
CA VAL A 11 -7.11 -11.31 -17.15
C VAL A 11 -7.33 -9.80 -17.24
N ALA A 12 -7.59 -9.13 -16.11
CA ALA A 12 -7.82 -7.69 -16.09
C ALA A 12 -6.59 -6.88 -16.53
N ALA A 13 -5.37 -7.34 -16.22
CA ALA A 13 -4.13 -6.69 -16.68
C ALA A 13 -4.01 -6.72 -18.20
N ARG A 14 -4.34 -7.85 -18.84
CA ARG A 14 -4.35 -7.96 -20.31
C ARG A 14 -5.47 -7.14 -20.96
N GLU A 15 -6.65 -7.09 -20.36
CA GLU A 15 -7.75 -6.23 -20.82
C GLU A 15 -7.36 -4.74 -20.77
N LEU A 16 -6.68 -4.30 -19.69
CA LEU A 16 -6.16 -2.95 -19.57
C LEU A 16 -5.06 -2.68 -20.61
N ALA A 17 -4.11 -3.59 -20.78
CA ALA A 17 -3.06 -3.47 -21.79
C ALA A 17 -3.61 -3.43 -23.23
N ALA A 18 -4.71 -4.09 -23.53
CA ALA A 18 -5.33 -4.06 -24.84
C ALA A 18 -5.97 -2.70 -25.20
N ARG A 19 -6.30 -1.87 -24.21
CA ARG A 19 -7.00 -0.57 -24.41
C ARG A 19 -6.20 0.67 -24.00
N ASP A 20 -5.01 0.49 -23.43
CA ASP A 20 -4.16 1.58 -22.94
C ASP A 20 -2.69 1.28 -23.29
N GLU A 21 -2.10 2.04 -24.22
CA GLU A 21 -0.72 1.86 -24.73
C GLU A 21 0.33 1.95 -23.60
N MET A 22 0.12 2.84 -22.64
CA MET A 22 1.04 3.00 -21.50
C MET A 22 1.07 1.75 -20.65
N LEU A 23 -0.10 1.18 -20.34
CA LEU A 23 -0.21 -0.07 -19.59
C LEU A 23 0.24 -1.27 -20.44
N ALA A 24 0.04 -1.26 -21.76
CA ALA A 24 0.60 -2.26 -22.67
C ALA A 24 2.13 -2.30 -22.60
N GLY A 25 2.78 -1.14 -22.60
CA GLY A 25 4.23 -1.04 -22.46
C GLY A 25 4.74 -1.59 -21.13
N ILE A 26 4.03 -1.32 -20.03
CA ILE A 26 4.36 -1.90 -18.72
C ILE A 26 4.21 -3.42 -18.75
N HIS A 27 3.08 -3.92 -19.26
CA HIS A 27 2.78 -5.35 -19.31
C HIS A 27 3.77 -6.11 -20.18
N ALA A 28 4.12 -5.58 -21.37
CA ALA A 28 5.12 -6.19 -22.25
C ALA A 28 6.49 -6.33 -21.59
N LYS A 29 6.87 -5.34 -20.77
CA LYS A 29 8.19 -5.32 -20.11
C LYS A 29 8.25 -6.14 -18.83
N HIS A 30 7.17 -6.17 -18.05
CA HIS A 30 7.17 -6.69 -16.68
C HIS A 30 6.24 -7.89 -16.46
N GLY A 31 5.38 -8.22 -17.45
CA GLY A 31 4.35 -9.26 -17.32
C GLY A 31 3.20 -8.85 -16.42
N ASP A 32 2.42 -9.84 -15.99
CA ASP A 32 1.29 -9.64 -15.09
C ASP A 32 1.77 -9.06 -13.74
N PRO A 33 1.08 -8.07 -13.18
CA PRO A 33 1.50 -7.48 -11.90
C PRO A 33 1.28 -8.46 -10.75
N PRO A 34 2.13 -8.44 -9.71
CA PRO A 34 1.91 -9.24 -8.51
C PRO A 34 0.64 -8.83 -7.76
N LEU A 35 -0.03 -9.79 -7.15
CA LEU A 35 -1.23 -9.52 -6.35
C LEU A 35 -0.89 -8.74 -5.06
N TRP A 36 0.33 -8.87 -4.54
CA TRP A 36 0.79 -8.30 -3.25
C TRP A 36 -0.23 -8.47 -2.14
N ARG A 37 -0.70 -9.71 -2.01
CA ARG A 37 -1.74 -10.06 -1.05
C ARG A 37 -1.30 -9.82 0.39
N ARG A 38 -2.13 -9.11 1.16
CA ARG A 38 -2.07 -9.04 2.61
C ARG A 38 -3.27 -9.79 3.22
N ALA A 39 -3.11 -10.31 4.43
CA ALA A 39 -4.25 -10.85 5.18
C ALA A 39 -5.21 -9.71 5.57
N THR A 40 -6.51 -10.01 5.63
CA THR A 40 -7.47 -9.07 6.23
C THR A 40 -7.32 -9.08 7.76
N GLY A 41 -7.66 -7.96 8.41
CA GLY A 41 -7.70 -7.88 9.87
C GLY A 41 -6.78 -6.85 10.49
N PHE A 42 -6.70 -6.90 11.81
CA PHE A 42 -6.01 -5.94 12.66
C PHE A 42 -4.53 -5.76 12.31
N THR A 43 -3.78 -6.85 12.20
CA THR A 43 -2.32 -6.83 11.92
C THR A 43 -1.99 -6.04 10.65
N THR A 44 -2.81 -6.17 9.61
CA THR A 44 -2.57 -5.42 8.35
C THR A 44 -2.84 -3.93 8.53
N LEU A 45 -3.87 -3.52 9.27
CA LEU A 45 -4.10 -2.09 9.57
C LEU A 45 -2.97 -1.52 10.45
N VAL A 46 -2.51 -2.26 11.45
CA VAL A 46 -1.30 -1.89 12.22
C VAL A 46 -0.11 -1.68 11.29
N HIS A 47 0.14 -2.61 10.37
CA HIS A 47 1.25 -2.50 9.43
C HIS A 47 1.12 -1.25 8.54
N ILE A 48 -0.06 -0.97 8.00
CA ILE A 48 -0.31 0.23 7.17
C ILE A 48 -0.07 1.52 7.97
N ILE A 49 -0.49 1.59 9.23
CA ILE A 49 -0.20 2.73 10.11
C ILE A 49 1.32 2.87 10.31
N LEU A 50 2.02 1.76 10.51
CA LEU A 50 3.47 1.78 10.67
C LEU A 50 4.22 2.21 9.40
N GLU A 51 3.68 1.93 8.22
CA GLU A 51 4.25 2.32 6.91
C GLU A 51 4.16 3.83 6.61
N GLN A 52 3.30 4.56 7.30
CA GLN A 52 3.13 6.00 7.05
C GLN A 52 4.44 6.76 7.29
N GLN A 53 4.89 7.54 6.28
CA GLN A 53 6.06 8.43 6.32
C GLN A 53 7.41 7.75 6.67
N VAL A 54 7.53 6.44 6.48
CA VAL A 54 8.79 5.71 6.68
C VAL A 54 9.02 4.70 5.55
N SER A 55 10.25 4.16 5.47
CA SER A 55 10.53 3.09 4.50
C SER A 55 9.79 1.80 4.84
N LEU A 56 9.43 1.01 3.82
CA LEU A 56 8.81 -0.31 4.02
C LEU A 56 9.67 -1.23 4.90
N LYS A 57 11.01 -1.14 4.78
CA LYS A 57 11.95 -1.89 5.62
C LYS A 57 11.82 -1.51 7.09
N SER A 58 11.77 -0.22 7.39
CA SER A 58 11.62 0.28 8.78
C SER A 58 10.26 -0.12 9.37
N ALA A 59 9.18 0.02 8.59
CA ALA A 59 7.84 -0.39 9.03
C ALA A 59 7.76 -1.89 9.32
N LYS A 60 8.34 -2.73 8.45
CA LYS A 60 8.40 -4.18 8.67
C LYS A 60 9.21 -4.54 9.91
N ALA A 61 10.36 -3.90 10.14
CA ALA A 61 11.18 -4.14 11.33
C ALA A 61 10.40 -3.77 12.62
N MET A 62 9.65 -2.66 12.60
CA MET A 62 8.81 -2.26 13.72
C MET A 62 7.67 -3.25 13.95
N LEU A 63 6.98 -3.71 12.89
CA LEU A 63 5.93 -4.72 13.02
C LEU A 63 6.47 -6.00 13.66
N VAL A 64 7.60 -6.52 13.19
CA VAL A 64 8.24 -7.73 13.75
C VAL A 64 8.58 -7.53 15.23
N ARG A 65 9.14 -6.36 15.60
CA ARG A 65 9.42 -6.02 17.00
C ARG A 65 8.14 -6.04 17.85
N LEU A 66 7.06 -5.41 17.38
CA LEU A 66 5.80 -5.40 18.13
C LEU A 66 5.25 -6.82 18.28
N GLN A 67 5.28 -7.61 17.21
CA GLN A 67 4.82 -9.00 17.24
C GLN A 67 5.64 -9.92 18.17
N SER A 68 6.93 -9.66 18.37
CA SER A 68 7.77 -10.42 19.30
C SER A 68 7.48 -10.13 20.77
N VAL A 69 6.92 -8.96 21.07
CA VAL A 69 6.63 -8.52 22.46
C VAL A 69 5.15 -8.65 22.81
N ILE A 70 4.26 -8.34 21.87
CA ILE A 70 2.80 -8.33 22.08
C ILE A 70 2.23 -9.68 21.66
N GLN A 71 1.87 -10.51 22.63
CA GLN A 71 1.32 -11.84 22.40
C GLN A 71 0.07 -12.06 23.28
N PRO A 72 -1.09 -12.44 22.71
CA PRO A 72 -1.39 -12.51 21.28
C PRO A 72 -1.39 -11.11 20.64
N PHE A 73 -1.19 -11.04 19.30
CA PHE A 73 -1.17 -9.77 18.57
C PHE A 73 -2.59 -9.32 18.18
N GLU A 74 -3.33 -8.87 19.20
CA GLU A 74 -4.76 -8.56 19.17
C GLU A 74 -5.03 -7.15 19.75
N PRO A 75 -6.16 -6.51 19.37
CA PRO A 75 -6.50 -5.15 19.81
C PRO A 75 -6.49 -4.96 21.33
N GLU A 76 -7.03 -5.94 22.09
CA GLU A 76 -7.12 -5.91 23.55
C GLU A 76 -5.73 -5.74 24.18
N ARG A 77 -4.73 -6.45 23.68
CA ARG A 77 -3.36 -6.37 24.21
C ARG A 77 -2.71 -5.01 23.97
N PHE A 78 -3.07 -4.34 22.87
CA PHE A 78 -2.61 -2.96 22.63
C PHE A 78 -3.22 -1.98 23.62
N LEU A 79 -4.48 -2.19 24.02
CA LEU A 79 -5.14 -1.38 25.04
C LEU A 79 -4.56 -1.63 26.44
N ASP A 80 -4.32 -2.89 26.81
CA ASP A 80 -3.69 -3.28 28.10
C ASP A 80 -2.31 -2.63 28.26
N LEU A 81 -1.50 -2.62 27.21
CA LEU A 81 -0.15 -2.04 27.24
C LEU A 81 -0.16 -0.52 27.30
N GLY A 82 -1.10 0.11 26.61
CA GLY A 82 -1.26 1.55 26.58
C GLY A 82 -0.15 2.34 25.84
N ASP A 83 -0.32 3.65 25.76
CA ASP A 83 0.56 4.55 25.01
C ASP A 83 2.02 4.52 25.47
N ALA A 84 2.25 4.58 26.78
CA ALA A 84 3.60 4.64 27.33
C ALA A 84 4.45 3.43 26.94
N HIS A 85 3.87 2.23 27.00
CA HIS A 85 4.56 0.99 26.66
C HIS A 85 4.80 0.88 25.15
N LEU A 86 3.81 1.19 24.31
CA LEU A 86 4.00 1.21 22.85
C LEU A 86 5.14 2.16 22.45
N ARG A 87 5.24 3.31 23.09
CA ARG A 87 6.32 4.27 22.87
C ARG A 87 7.69 3.75 23.31
N SER A 88 7.76 3.04 24.43
CA SER A 88 9.03 2.41 24.88
C SER A 88 9.53 1.35 23.91
N LEU A 89 8.64 0.73 23.12
CA LEU A 89 8.98 -0.18 22.03
C LEU A 89 9.46 0.54 20.75
N GLY A 90 9.51 1.89 20.74
CA GLY A 90 9.98 2.70 19.63
C GLY A 90 8.87 3.19 18.68
N VAL A 91 7.60 3.00 19.03
CA VAL A 91 6.48 3.58 18.27
C VAL A 91 6.42 5.08 18.55
N THR A 92 6.29 5.92 17.51
CA THR A 92 6.14 7.36 17.69
C THR A 92 4.85 7.68 18.43
N ARG A 93 4.81 8.82 19.17
CA ARG A 93 3.62 9.28 19.90
C ARG A 93 2.36 9.30 19.00
N GLN A 94 2.49 9.79 17.78
CA GLN A 94 1.39 9.87 16.83
C GLN A 94 0.88 8.47 16.45
N LYS A 95 1.78 7.56 16.06
CA LYS A 95 1.40 6.20 15.68
C LYS A 95 0.84 5.40 16.86
N SER A 96 1.39 5.59 18.07
CA SER A 96 0.84 4.97 19.28
C SER A 96 -0.62 5.37 19.50
N ALA A 97 -0.93 6.67 19.40
CA ALA A 97 -2.31 7.14 19.50
C ALA A 97 -3.23 6.53 18.41
N TYR A 98 -2.72 6.35 17.18
CA TYR A 98 -3.47 5.70 16.09
C TYR A 98 -3.73 4.22 16.35
N LEU A 99 -2.74 3.50 16.90
CA LEU A 99 -2.88 2.09 17.24
C LEU A 99 -3.87 1.86 18.38
N ILE A 100 -3.87 2.74 19.37
CA ILE A 100 -4.85 2.72 20.47
C ILE A 100 -6.26 3.01 19.93
N ASP A 101 -6.43 4.03 19.08
CA ASP A 101 -7.74 4.35 18.49
C ASP A 101 -8.29 3.21 17.61
N LEU A 102 -7.43 2.61 16.78
CA LEU A 102 -7.76 1.41 16.00
C LEU A 102 -8.22 0.26 16.90
N SER A 103 -7.45 -0.02 17.96
CA SER A 103 -7.77 -1.09 18.91
C SER A 103 -9.10 -0.84 19.61
N THR A 104 -9.31 0.39 20.09
CA THR A 104 -10.57 0.83 20.71
C THR A 104 -11.76 0.65 19.76
N SER A 105 -11.60 1.07 18.50
CA SER A 105 -12.65 0.97 17.49
C SER A 105 -13.06 -0.46 17.19
N ILE A 106 -12.11 -1.41 17.26
CA ILE A 106 -12.40 -2.83 17.05
C ILE A 106 -13.09 -3.42 18.27
N VAL A 107 -12.54 -3.21 19.47
CA VAL A 107 -13.09 -3.76 20.74
C VAL A 107 -14.51 -3.24 20.97
N ASN A 108 -14.77 -1.97 20.69
CA ASN A 108 -16.11 -1.37 20.81
C ASN A 108 -17.06 -1.70 19.64
N GLY A 109 -16.63 -2.55 18.68
CA GLY A 109 -17.46 -2.97 17.55
C GLY A 109 -17.76 -1.88 16.51
N GLN A 110 -17.08 -0.71 16.58
CA GLN A 110 -17.17 0.36 15.61
C GLN A 110 -16.54 -0.04 14.27
N LEU A 111 -15.44 -0.82 14.30
CA LEU A 111 -14.86 -1.49 13.15
C LEU A 111 -15.08 -2.99 13.23
N SER A 112 -15.81 -3.54 12.27
CA SER A 112 -16.00 -5.00 12.11
C SER A 112 -15.53 -5.44 10.74
N PHE A 113 -14.53 -6.30 10.67
CA PHE A 113 -14.00 -6.83 9.40
C PHE A 113 -15.03 -7.66 8.63
N THR A 114 -15.94 -8.32 9.33
CA THR A 114 -17.05 -9.07 8.71
C THR A 114 -18.06 -8.12 8.03
N LYS A 115 -18.41 -7.01 8.70
CA LYS A 115 -19.27 -5.98 8.09
C LYS A 115 -18.57 -5.31 6.91
N LEU A 116 -17.29 -4.92 7.09
CA LEU A 116 -16.48 -4.27 6.07
C LEU A 116 -16.41 -5.12 4.78
N ALA A 117 -16.33 -6.45 4.90
CA ALA A 117 -16.27 -7.36 3.76
C ALA A 117 -17.54 -7.33 2.88
N ARG A 118 -18.68 -6.94 3.44
CA ARG A 118 -19.98 -6.91 2.76
C ARG A 118 -20.38 -5.51 2.23
N MET A 119 -19.63 -4.47 2.61
CA MET A 119 -19.91 -3.09 2.22
C MET A 119 -19.51 -2.82 0.77
N SER A 120 -20.09 -1.76 0.20
CA SER A 120 -19.59 -1.13 -1.03
C SER A 120 -18.17 -0.59 -0.81
N ASP A 121 -17.47 -0.24 -1.89
CA ASP A 121 -16.10 0.33 -1.77
C ASP A 121 -16.13 1.68 -1.04
N ASP A 122 -17.13 2.51 -1.31
CA ASP A 122 -17.27 3.83 -0.70
C ASP A 122 -17.67 3.75 0.78
N ASP A 123 -18.61 2.88 1.14
CA ASP A 123 -18.98 2.67 2.54
C ASP A 123 -17.83 2.08 3.35
N ALA A 124 -17.09 1.15 2.77
CA ALA A 124 -15.91 0.55 3.40
C ALA A 124 -14.79 1.58 3.61
N ARG A 125 -14.55 2.44 2.61
CA ARG A 125 -13.63 3.58 2.72
C ARG A 125 -14.07 4.54 3.81
N LEU A 126 -15.35 4.92 3.83
CA LEU A 126 -15.91 5.80 4.85
C LEU A 126 -15.79 5.20 6.26
N MET A 127 -16.06 3.90 6.44
CA MET A 127 -15.89 3.22 7.73
C MET A 127 -14.43 3.26 8.21
N LEU A 128 -13.47 2.97 7.33
CA LEU A 128 -12.06 2.96 7.67
C LEU A 128 -11.53 4.36 8.02
N THR A 129 -11.95 5.39 7.28
CA THR A 129 -11.47 6.77 7.51
C THR A 129 -12.02 7.43 8.76
N ARG A 130 -13.03 6.85 9.44
CA ARG A 130 -13.47 7.28 10.77
C ARG A 130 -12.46 6.99 11.87
N ILE A 131 -11.52 6.06 11.62
CA ILE A 131 -10.49 5.68 12.59
C ILE A 131 -9.34 6.69 12.50
N LYS A 132 -8.97 7.23 13.64
CA LYS A 132 -7.89 8.21 13.72
C LYS A 132 -6.58 7.64 13.14
N GLY A 133 -5.98 8.37 12.22
CA GLY A 133 -4.75 7.95 11.54
C GLY A 133 -4.96 7.08 10.31
N ILE A 134 -6.20 6.67 9.98
CA ILE A 134 -6.52 6.03 8.71
C ILE A 134 -7.13 7.08 7.77
N GLY A 135 -6.27 7.68 6.95
CA GLY A 135 -6.72 8.56 5.87
C GLY A 135 -7.12 7.78 4.60
N LEU A 136 -7.57 8.50 3.56
CA LEU A 136 -8.00 7.91 2.29
C LEU A 136 -6.97 6.95 1.70
N TRP A 137 -5.69 7.35 1.65
CA TRP A 137 -4.62 6.47 1.13
C TRP A 137 -4.51 5.15 1.92
N SER A 138 -4.53 5.22 3.26
CA SER A 138 -4.43 4.01 4.10
C SER A 138 -5.64 3.09 3.95
N ALA A 139 -6.85 3.67 3.84
CA ALA A 139 -8.08 2.94 3.58
C ALA A 139 -8.02 2.24 2.21
N ASP A 140 -7.64 2.97 1.16
CA ASP A 140 -7.52 2.45 -0.20
C ASP A 140 -6.48 1.33 -0.30
N VAL A 141 -5.30 1.49 0.33
CA VAL A 141 -4.27 0.44 0.38
C VAL A 141 -4.80 -0.82 1.08
N TYR A 142 -5.57 -0.67 2.17
CA TYR A 142 -6.19 -1.81 2.84
C TYR A 142 -7.22 -2.51 1.94
N LEU A 143 -8.13 -1.76 1.33
CA LEU A 143 -9.15 -2.29 0.42
C LEU A 143 -8.53 -2.98 -0.81
N LEU A 144 -7.48 -2.40 -1.36
CA LEU A 144 -6.77 -2.92 -2.52
C LEU A 144 -5.94 -4.16 -2.19
N MET A 145 -5.10 -4.15 -1.13
CA MET A 145 -4.15 -5.23 -0.84
C MET A 145 -4.75 -6.35 0.03
N ALA A 146 -5.53 -6.00 1.07
CA ALA A 146 -6.09 -6.99 1.98
C ALA A 146 -7.44 -7.52 1.49
N MET A 147 -8.36 -6.64 1.14
CA MET A 147 -9.67 -7.05 0.64
C MET A 147 -9.68 -7.38 -0.85
N ARG A 148 -8.61 -7.02 -1.58
CA ARG A 148 -8.40 -7.33 -3.00
C ARG A 148 -9.55 -6.82 -3.88
N ARG A 149 -10.09 -5.64 -3.56
CA ARG A 149 -11.11 -4.97 -4.35
C ARG A 149 -10.55 -4.58 -5.72
N ALA A 150 -11.30 -4.75 -6.79
CA ALA A 150 -10.83 -4.60 -8.17
C ALA A 150 -10.74 -3.13 -8.62
N ASP A 151 -11.59 -2.26 -8.06
CA ASP A 151 -11.74 -0.89 -8.56
C ASP A 151 -11.36 0.20 -7.53
N ILE A 152 -10.47 -0.13 -6.60
CA ILE A 152 -9.90 0.85 -5.67
C ILE A 152 -8.71 1.55 -6.32
N TRP A 153 -8.66 2.89 -6.14
CA TRP A 153 -7.59 3.73 -6.63
C TRP A 153 -7.03 4.61 -5.51
N PRO A 154 -5.79 4.38 -5.05
CA PRO A 154 -5.18 5.19 -4.00
C PRO A 154 -4.61 6.50 -4.58
N ALA A 155 -5.48 7.48 -4.84
CA ALA A 155 -5.15 8.73 -5.51
C ALA A 155 -4.05 9.56 -4.80
N GLY A 156 -3.87 9.38 -3.49
CA GLY A 156 -2.80 10.03 -2.71
C GLY A 156 -1.45 9.31 -2.75
N ASP A 157 -1.29 8.25 -3.57
CA ASP A 157 -0.07 7.45 -3.60
C ASP A 157 1.05 8.12 -4.38
N LEU A 158 2.19 8.36 -3.70
CA LEU A 158 3.35 9.02 -4.30
C LEU A 158 3.97 8.22 -5.45
N ALA A 159 4.01 6.88 -5.34
CA ALA A 159 4.63 6.06 -6.38
C ALA A 159 3.77 6.07 -7.66
N LEU A 160 2.44 6.08 -7.51
CA LEU A 160 1.53 6.25 -8.64
C LEU A 160 1.69 7.63 -9.29
N ALA A 161 1.78 8.70 -8.48
CA ALA A 161 1.98 10.06 -9.01
C ALA A 161 3.31 10.20 -9.78
N VAL A 162 4.37 9.57 -9.28
CA VAL A 162 5.68 9.55 -9.96
C VAL A 162 5.61 8.73 -11.24
N ALA A 163 5.04 7.53 -11.21
CA ALA A 163 4.89 6.68 -12.38
C ALA A 163 4.06 7.37 -13.48
N MET A 164 2.94 7.98 -13.10
CA MET A 164 2.09 8.73 -14.04
C MET A 164 2.80 9.93 -14.66
N LYS A 165 3.52 10.72 -13.84
CA LYS A 165 4.33 11.82 -14.36
C LYS A 165 5.28 11.34 -15.47
N GLU A 166 6.02 10.28 -15.18
CA GLU A 166 7.06 9.77 -16.07
C GLU A 166 6.47 9.16 -17.35
N LEU A 167 5.48 8.31 -17.22
CA LEU A 167 4.90 7.56 -18.32
C LEU A 167 4.05 8.43 -19.26
N LYS A 168 3.38 9.45 -18.72
CA LYS A 168 2.61 10.42 -19.52
C LYS A 168 3.40 11.66 -19.91
N GLY A 169 4.67 11.79 -19.52
CA GLY A 169 5.51 12.97 -19.83
C GLY A 169 5.00 14.27 -19.21
N LEU A 170 4.33 14.20 -18.04
CA LEU A 170 3.77 15.40 -17.41
C LEU A 170 4.86 16.31 -16.86
N ALA A 171 4.68 17.63 -16.97
CA ALA A 171 5.62 18.62 -16.43
C ALA A 171 5.78 18.49 -14.90
N ASN A 172 4.66 18.32 -14.21
CA ASN A 172 4.59 18.18 -12.75
C ASN A 172 3.98 16.83 -12.36
N ARG A 173 4.20 16.42 -11.08
CA ARG A 173 3.49 15.28 -10.52
C ARG A 173 2.01 15.63 -10.37
N PRO A 174 1.09 14.78 -10.88
CA PRO A 174 -0.33 15.03 -10.72
C PRO A 174 -0.71 14.96 -9.23
N GLY A 175 -1.61 15.84 -8.82
CA GLY A 175 -2.21 15.83 -7.50
C GLY A 175 -3.28 14.73 -7.38
N PRO A 176 -3.84 14.50 -6.16
CA PRO A 176 -4.82 13.43 -5.95
C PRO A 176 -6.05 13.52 -6.86
N ILE A 177 -6.60 14.71 -7.06
CA ILE A 177 -7.78 14.93 -7.93
C ILE A 177 -7.44 14.59 -9.39
N GLU A 178 -6.31 15.06 -9.89
CA GLU A 178 -5.85 14.79 -11.26
C GLU A 178 -5.55 13.29 -11.44
N LEU A 179 -4.93 12.64 -10.45
CA LEU A 179 -4.71 11.19 -10.46
C LEU A 179 -6.02 10.39 -10.52
N GLU A 180 -7.05 10.82 -9.79
CA GLU A 180 -8.39 10.20 -9.84
C GLU A 180 -8.97 10.31 -11.25
N GLN A 181 -8.95 11.51 -11.83
CA GLN A 181 -9.45 11.76 -13.18
C GLN A 181 -8.71 10.94 -14.24
N LEU A 182 -7.39 10.87 -14.15
CA LEU A 182 -6.56 10.07 -15.06
C LEU A 182 -6.85 8.57 -14.95
N ALA A 183 -7.29 8.08 -13.80
CA ALA A 183 -7.58 6.67 -13.56
C ALA A 183 -8.99 6.24 -13.97
N GLU A 184 -9.92 7.16 -14.23
CA GLU A 184 -11.32 6.83 -14.56
C GLU A 184 -11.44 5.90 -15.78
N GLN A 185 -10.57 6.06 -16.77
CA GLN A 185 -10.54 5.23 -17.96
C GLN A 185 -10.26 3.74 -17.67
N TRP A 186 -9.70 3.41 -16.50
CA TRP A 186 -9.33 2.05 -16.11
C TRP A 186 -10.41 1.33 -15.30
N ARG A 187 -11.58 1.95 -15.08
CA ARG A 187 -12.70 1.24 -14.49
C ARG A 187 -13.11 0.03 -15.33
N PRO A 188 -13.55 -1.05 -14.71
CA PRO A 188 -13.67 -1.33 -13.26
C PRO A 188 -12.42 -1.99 -12.66
N HIS A 189 -11.23 -1.75 -13.22
CA HIS A 189 -9.96 -2.44 -12.88
C HIS A 189 -8.87 -1.48 -12.38
N ARG A 190 -9.23 -0.33 -11.77
CA ARG A 190 -8.27 0.68 -11.30
C ARG A 190 -7.22 0.12 -10.34
N ALA A 191 -7.60 -0.84 -9.48
CA ALA A 191 -6.66 -1.50 -8.57
C ALA A 191 -5.63 -2.39 -9.30
N VAL A 192 -5.95 -2.87 -10.49
CA VAL A 192 -5.01 -3.60 -11.35
C VAL A 192 -4.05 -2.63 -12.03
N ALA A 193 -4.56 -1.52 -12.57
CA ALA A 193 -3.73 -0.44 -13.12
C ALA A 193 -2.76 0.12 -12.06
N ALA A 194 -3.21 0.33 -10.83
CA ALA A 194 -2.34 0.74 -9.73
C ALA A 194 -1.18 -0.25 -9.48
N ARG A 195 -1.46 -1.56 -9.52
CA ARG A 195 -0.41 -2.58 -9.38
C ARG A 195 0.58 -2.58 -10.54
N MET A 196 0.12 -2.37 -11.77
CA MET A 196 1.00 -2.25 -12.94
C MET A 196 1.93 -1.04 -12.81
N LEU A 197 1.40 0.10 -12.37
CA LEU A 197 2.19 1.30 -12.13
C LEU A 197 3.17 1.15 -10.97
N TRP A 198 2.79 0.49 -9.88
CA TRP A 198 3.72 0.15 -8.79
C TRP A 198 4.82 -0.81 -9.27
N GLN A 199 4.51 -1.79 -10.10
CA GLN A 199 5.50 -2.71 -10.68
C GLN A 199 6.53 -1.94 -11.53
N TYR A 200 6.07 -1.01 -12.36
CA TYR A 200 6.94 -0.11 -13.11
C TYR A 200 7.84 0.73 -12.20
N TYR A 201 7.26 1.39 -11.20
CA TYR A 201 7.99 2.25 -10.26
C TYR A 201 9.07 1.48 -9.48
N LEU A 202 8.73 0.32 -8.95
CA LEU A 202 9.64 -0.54 -8.18
C LEU A 202 10.75 -1.12 -9.07
N GLY A 203 10.42 -1.58 -10.28
CA GLY A 203 11.39 -2.09 -11.24
C GLY A 203 12.44 -1.05 -11.65
N LYS A 204 12.02 0.21 -11.82
CA LYS A 204 12.93 1.32 -12.12
C LYS A 204 13.87 1.62 -10.94
N ARG A 205 13.36 1.66 -9.72
CA ARG A 205 14.17 1.90 -8.52
C ARG A 205 15.22 0.83 -8.30
N SER A 206 14.87 -0.44 -8.42
CA SER A 206 15.85 -1.54 -8.28
C SER A 206 16.96 -1.46 -9.32
N THR A 207 16.65 -1.09 -10.56
CA THR A 207 17.65 -0.87 -11.61
C THR A 207 18.60 0.29 -11.28
N GLN A 208 18.05 1.41 -10.77
CA GLN A 208 18.87 2.56 -10.37
C GLN A 208 19.77 2.28 -9.17
N GLU A 209 19.28 1.54 -8.18
CA GLU A 209 20.07 1.12 -7.01
C GLU A 209 21.20 0.15 -7.41
N ALA A 210 20.90 -0.80 -8.29
CA ALA A 210 21.93 -1.72 -8.84
C ALA A 210 23.03 -0.98 -9.62
N GLN A 211 22.66 0.03 -10.41
CA GLN A 211 23.63 0.87 -11.14
C GLN A 211 24.48 1.72 -10.20
N LYS A 212 23.89 2.31 -9.14
CA LYS A 212 24.63 3.07 -8.12
C LYS A 212 25.64 2.19 -7.40
N ASN A 213 25.24 0.99 -7.00
CA ASN A 213 26.13 0.03 -6.32
C ASN A 213 27.28 -0.42 -7.21
N LYS A 214 27.05 -0.69 -8.49
CA LYS A 214 28.12 -1.00 -9.47
C LYS A 214 29.10 0.16 -9.65
N LYS A 215 28.62 1.41 -9.69
CA LYS A 215 29.49 2.59 -9.78
C LYS A 215 30.31 2.80 -8.50
N ALA A 216 29.73 2.55 -7.33
CA ALA A 216 30.43 2.64 -6.04
C ALA A 216 31.54 1.59 -5.93
N GLN A 217 31.28 0.34 -6.32
CA GLN A 217 32.28 -0.73 -6.34
C GLN A 217 33.45 -0.45 -7.29
N LYS A 218 33.18 0.12 -8.48
CA LYS A 218 34.25 0.51 -9.42
C LYS A 218 35.13 1.66 -8.91
N ARG A 219 34.59 2.51 -8.01
CA ARG A 219 35.37 3.61 -7.40
C ARG A 219 36.17 3.18 -6.19
N SER A 220 35.81 2.08 -5.54
CA SER A 220 36.49 1.53 -4.35
C SER A 220 37.50 0.43 -4.66
N SER A 221 37.67 0.03 -5.93
CA SER A 221 38.76 -0.86 -6.35
C SER A 221 40.01 -0.03 -6.59
N PRO A 222 41.06 -0.09 -5.73
CA PRO A 222 42.31 0.61 -5.99
C PRO A 222 43.03 -0.05 -7.18
N PHE A 223 43.66 0.77 -7.99
CA PHE A 223 44.56 0.38 -9.05
C PHE A 223 45.44 -0.78 -8.63
N GLN A 224 45.31 -1.94 -9.28
CA GLN A 224 46.40 -2.89 -9.43
C GLN A 224 47.12 -2.46 -10.71
N GLY A 225 48.20 -1.70 -10.55
CA GLY A 225 49.22 -1.41 -11.51
C GLY A 225 50.54 -1.92 -10.96
#